data_98facf717731621a410d9a1f54ed8825
#
_entry.id   98facf717731621a410d9a1f54ed8825
#
_cell.length_a   1.000
_cell.length_b   1.000
_cell.length_c   1.000
_cell.angle_alpha   90.00
_cell.angle_beta   90.00
_cell.angle_gamma   90.00
#
_symmetry.space_group_name_H-M   'P 1'
#
loop_
_entity.id
_entity.type
_entity.pdbx_description
1 polymer ?
#
loop_
_entity_poly.entity_id
_entity_poly.type
_entity_poly.pdbx_seq_one_letter_code
_entity_poly.pdbx_strand_id
1 'polypeptide(L)'
;MVNLPDDWWQYATTCQALSELFIQHLLSLFLSVEINGQTQQGVYTGFLFCYREHLLWVTAGHVIDEIRYILSAPNASIARMRWLDNCAIPGAESTPVHHRDMEMFSANESGVDFGVVKILGLDRANILRNDQVKPMTEQVWKNVHLAQPEGYYVLGYPKEWGELSEKRISENQVLCSFGANLACLPVSRIEYRGADPTDEFWNDPEAFYGQIMPFVDVPWHQPESVVGMSGGPLFSIERDINRQIRYRLFGIQRSWRQDERIIRAEPIHRIIGIMTE
;
A
#
# COMPACT_ATOMS: atom_id res chain seq x y z
N MET A 1 -35.15 -4.45 6.28
CA MET A 1 -34.00 -3.98 5.45
C MET A 1 -33.58 -2.65 6.03
N VAL A 2 -32.37 -2.54 6.52
CA VAL A 2 -31.82 -1.28 6.99
C VAL A 2 -31.43 -0.48 5.76
N ASN A 3 -32.08 0.67 5.53
CA ASN A 3 -31.62 1.60 4.53
C ASN A 3 -30.33 2.26 5.07
N LEU A 4 -29.19 1.87 4.50
CA LEU A 4 -27.94 2.57 4.80
C LEU A 4 -28.05 4.00 4.22
N PRO A 5 -27.59 5.03 4.94
CA PRO A 5 -27.50 6.38 4.41
C PRO A 5 -26.58 6.43 3.17
N ASP A 6 -26.68 7.47 2.37
CA ASP A 6 -25.88 7.60 1.14
C ASP A 6 -24.36 7.72 1.43
N ASP A 7 -24.02 8.22 2.60
CA ASP A 7 -22.66 8.39 3.11
C ASP A 7 -22.15 7.22 4.00
N TRP A 8 -22.86 6.08 4.00
CA TRP A 8 -22.57 4.91 4.82
C TRP A 8 -21.09 4.48 4.76
N TRP A 9 -20.46 4.66 3.63
CA TRP A 9 -19.07 4.30 3.37
C TRP A 9 -18.06 5.23 4.08
N GLN A 10 -18.50 6.37 4.63
CA GLN A 10 -17.66 7.30 5.39
C GLN A 10 -17.70 7.04 6.92
N TYR A 11 -18.41 6.02 7.37
CA TYR A 11 -18.43 5.69 8.79
C TYR A 11 -17.18 4.95 9.21
N ALA A 12 -16.60 5.28 10.37
CA ALA A 12 -15.41 4.62 10.90
C ALA A 12 -15.65 3.10 11.10
N THR A 13 -16.84 2.72 11.56
CA THR A 13 -17.22 1.31 11.69
C THR A 13 -17.21 0.56 10.37
N THR A 14 -17.63 1.20 9.28
CA THR A 14 -17.54 0.65 7.93
C THR A 14 -16.09 0.52 7.49
N CYS A 15 -15.28 1.57 7.69
CA CYS A 15 -13.86 1.57 7.37
C CYS A 15 -13.11 0.48 8.14
N GLN A 16 -13.45 0.26 9.42
CA GLN A 16 -12.87 -0.81 10.22
C GLN A 16 -13.23 -2.19 9.65
N ALA A 17 -14.50 -2.44 9.36
CA ALA A 17 -14.94 -3.72 8.79
C ALA A 17 -14.29 -3.99 7.41
N LEU A 18 -14.14 -2.95 6.58
CA LEU A 18 -13.46 -3.06 5.29
C LEU A 18 -11.94 -3.23 5.45
N SER A 19 -11.33 -2.61 6.45
CA SER A 19 -9.91 -2.80 6.71
C SER A 19 -9.58 -4.25 7.04
N GLU A 20 -10.42 -4.93 7.80
CA GLU A 20 -10.28 -6.37 8.08
C GLU A 20 -10.36 -7.23 6.80
N LEU A 21 -11.18 -6.80 5.83
CA LEU A 21 -11.29 -7.46 4.54
C LEU A 21 -10.08 -7.18 3.64
N PHE A 22 -9.56 -5.95 3.66
CA PHE A 22 -8.48 -5.52 2.76
C PHE A 22 -7.09 -5.90 3.26
N ILE A 23 -6.89 -5.98 4.59
CA ILE A 23 -5.60 -6.28 5.21
C ILE A 23 -5.00 -7.59 4.72
N GLN A 24 -5.84 -8.55 4.34
CA GLN A 24 -5.38 -9.83 3.78
C GLN A 24 -4.56 -9.69 2.49
N HIS A 25 -4.61 -8.54 1.82
CA HIS A 25 -3.84 -8.27 0.61
C HIS A 25 -2.56 -7.49 0.87
N LEU A 26 -2.44 -6.88 2.06
CA LEU A 26 -1.29 -6.05 2.40
C LEU A 26 -0.10 -6.90 2.83
N LEU A 27 1.04 -6.58 2.25
CA LEU A 27 2.33 -7.11 2.63
C LEU A 27 3.30 -5.95 2.67
N SER A 28 3.83 -5.61 3.84
CA SER A 28 4.79 -4.52 3.98
C SER A 28 6.22 -5.06 3.95
N LEU A 29 7.14 -4.23 3.49
CA LEU A 29 8.57 -4.53 3.53
C LEU A 29 9.21 -3.75 4.67
N PHE A 30 9.80 -4.46 5.62
CA PHE A 30 10.67 -3.89 6.64
C PHE A 30 12.12 -3.97 6.17
N LEU A 31 12.82 -2.85 6.26
CA LEU A 31 14.24 -2.74 5.93
C LEU A 31 14.98 -2.06 7.09
N SER A 32 16.02 -2.70 7.57
CA SER A 32 16.96 -2.13 8.53
C SER A 32 18.38 -2.22 7.97
N VAL A 33 19.01 -1.09 7.80
CA VAL A 33 20.37 -0.97 7.24
C VAL A 33 21.26 -0.17 8.16
N GLU A 34 22.51 -0.50 8.18
CA GLU A 34 23.56 0.28 8.83
C GLU A 34 24.34 1.04 7.75
N ILE A 35 24.33 2.36 7.82
CA ILE A 35 25.05 3.24 6.90
C ILE A 35 25.99 4.11 7.73
N ASN A 36 27.30 4.01 7.52
CA ASN A 36 28.31 4.76 8.27
C ASN A 36 28.19 4.60 9.80
N GLY A 37 27.83 3.41 10.28
CA GLY A 37 27.64 3.13 11.70
C GLY A 37 26.34 3.64 12.32
N GLN A 38 25.42 4.15 11.49
CA GLN A 38 24.10 4.56 11.92
C GLN A 38 23.04 3.59 11.37
N THR A 39 22.19 3.09 12.25
CA THR A 39 21.05 2.25 11.84
C THR A 39 19.92 3.11 11.33
N GLN A 40 19.49 2.84 10.10
CA GLN A 40 18.29 3.40 9.49
C GLN A 40 17.26 2.28 9.32
N GLN A 41 16.00 2.58 9.61
CA GLN A 41 14.92 1.61 9.54
C GLN A 41 13.72 2.23 8.83
N GLY A 42 13.06 1.42 8.00
CA GLY A 42 11.87 1.83 7.28
C GLY A 42 10.89 0.69 7.11
N VAL A 43 9.61 1.04 7.05
CA VAL A 43 8.54 0.15 6.64
C VAL A 43 7.90 0.75 5.41
N TYR A 44 7.83 -0.04 4.37
CA TYR A 44 7.29 0.34 3.08
C TYR A 44 5.95 -0.34 2.85
N THR A 45 4.94 0.44 2.59
CA THR A 45 3.59 -0.08 2.29
C THR A 45 3.56 -0.69 0.89
N GLY A 46 2.91 -1.83 0.77
CA GLY A 46 2.65 -2.48 -0.50
C GLY A 46 1.68 -3.63 -0.33
N PHE A 47 1.38 -4.32 -1.42
CA PHE A 47 0.41 -5.41 -1.42
C PHE A 47 0.80 -6.52 -2.38
N LEU A 48 0.24 -7.70 -2.16
CA LEU A 48 0.45 -8.85 -3.04
C LEU A 48 -0.49 -8.80 -4.24
N PHE A 49 0.09 -9.01 -5.40
CA PHE A 49 -0.60 -8.97 -6.68
C PHE A 49 -0.22 -10.20 -7.52
N CYS A 50 -1.21 -10.87 -8.07
CA CYS A 50 -1.01 -11.96 -8.99
C CYS A 50 -1.29 -11.48 -10.42
N TYR A 51 -0.25 -11.44 -11.25
CA TYR A 51 -0.38 -11.10 -12.64
C TYR A 51 0.18 -12.25 -13.50
N ARG A 52 -0.68 -12.83 -14.34
CA ARG A 52 -0.38 -14.09 -15.02
C ARG A 52 0.03 -15.16 -14.00
N GLU A 53 1.26 -15.66 -14.06
CA GLU A 53 1.78 -16.68 -13.14
C GLU A 53 2.74 -16.09 -12.08
N HIS A 54 2.95 -14.76 -12.11
CA HIS A 54 3.90 -14.09 -11.24
C HIS A 54 3.22 -13.57 -9.98
N LEU A 55 3.87 -13.82 -8.86
CA LEU A 55 3.54 -13.20 -7.59
C LEU A 55 4.41 -11.95 -7.45
N LEU A 56 3.76 -10.81 -7.34
CA LEU A 56 4.39 -9.50 -7.28
C LEU A 56 4.05 -8.83 -5.96
N TRP A 57 5.04 -8.19 -5.35
CA TRP A 57 4.79 -7.15 -4.37
C TRP A 57 4.75 -5.81 -5.10
N VAL A 58 3.65 -5.09 -4.94
CA VAL A 58 3.40 -3.85 -5.67
C VAL A 58 3.40 -2.69 -4.70
N THR A 59 4.06 -1.60 -5.08
CA THR A 59 4.22 -0.37 -4.31
C THR A 59 4.37 0.84 -5.25
N ALA A 60 4.66 2.03 -4.72
CA ALA A 60 5.01 3.19 -5.55
C ALA A 60 6.42 3.06 -6.13
N GLY A 61 6.66 3.68 -7.30
CA GLY A 61 7.94 3.62 -7.99
C GLY A 61 9.06 4.25 -7.19
N HIS A 62 8.83 5.44 -6.61
CA HIS A 62 9.81 6.11 -5.76
C HIS A 62 10.22 5.29 -4.53
N VAL A 63 9.35 4.41 -4.03
CA VAL A 63 9.68 3.47 -2.95
C VAL A 63 10.73 2.45 -3.42
N ILE A 64 10.56 1.90 -4.62
CA ILE A 64 11.56 0.99 -5.21
C ILE A 64 12.88 1.70 -5.44
N ASP A 65 12.84 2.93 -5.92
CA ASP A 65 14.07 3.72 -6.17
C ASP A 65 14.79 4.05 -4.86
N GLU A 66 14.06 4.37 -3.78
CA GLU A 66 14.62 4.54 -2.45
C GLU A 66 15.27 3.25 -1.95
N ILE A 67 14.58 2.11 -2.05
CA ILE A 67 15.13 0.80 -1.65
C ILE A 67 16.41 0.49 -2.44
N ARG A 68 16.41 0.69 -3.76
CA ARG A 68 17.60 0.49 -4.62
C ARG A 68 18.75 1.38 -4.21
N TYR A 69 18.47 2.67 -3.95
CA TYR A 69 19.48 3.62 -3.50
C TYR A 69 20.13 3.15 -2.19
N ILE A 70 19.33 2.75 -1.21
CA ILE A 70 19.81 2.23 0.08
C ILE A 70 20.66 0.96 -0.13
N LEU A 71 20.18 0.00 -0.91
CA LEU A 71 20.88 -1.26 -1.16
C LEU A 71 22.19 -1.10 -1.96
N SER A 72 22.31 -0.03 -2.74
CA SER A 72 23.50 0.26 -3.55
C SER A 72 24.52 1.17 -2.85
N ALA A 73 24.20 1.70 -1.66
CA ALA A 73 25.10 2.60 -0.95
C ALA A 73 26.42 1.89 -0.57
N PRO A 74 27.60 2.48 -0.86
CA PRO A 74 28.90 1.80 -0.73
C PRO A 74 29.22 1.29 0.67
N ASN A 75 28.67 1.94 1.70
CA ASN A 75 28.90 1.63 3.10
C ASN A 75 27.63 1.08 3.79
N ALA A 76 26.68 0.61 3.02
CA ALA A 76 25.46 0.04 3.56
C ALA A 76 25.65 -1.45 3.89
N SER A 77 25.28 -1.83 5.08
CA SER A 77 25.16 -3.22 5.51
C SER A 77 23.70 -3.50 5.85
N ILE A 78 23.09 -4.48 5.17
CA ILE A 78 21.71 -4.87 5.46
C ILE A 78 21.70 -5.65 6.76
N ALA A 79 21.21 -5.04 7.82
CA ALA A 79 21.05 -5.71 9.11
C ALA A 79 19.84 -6.66 9.09
N ARG A 80 18.73 -6.22 8.50
CA ARG A 80 17.50 -7.02 8.36
C ARG A 80 16.68 -6.56 7.18
N MET A 81 16.06 -7.52 6.49
CA MET A 81 15.04 -7.29 5.47
C MET A 81 13.97 -8.37 5.60
N ARG A 82 12.71 -7.97 5.77
CA ARG A 82 11.64 -8.91 6.07
C ARG A 82 10.31 -8.49 5.44
N TRP A 83 9.57 -9.48 4.99
CA TRP A 83 8.16 -9.30 4.67
C TRP A 83 7.36 -9.30 5.97
N LEU A 84 6.61 -8.23 6.21
CA LEU A 84 5.69 -8.12 7.33
C LEU A 84 4.29 -8.48 6.84
N ASP A 85 3.83 -9.62 7.30
CA ASP A 85 2.46 -10.08 7.10
C ASP A 85 1.57 -9.40 8.14
N ASN A 86 0.71 -8.53 7.69
CA ASN A 86 -0.16 -7.74 8.55
C ASN A 86 -1.36 -8.54 9.09
N CYS A 87 -1.57 -9.74 8.57
CA CYS A 87 -2.54 -10.70 9.09
C CYS A 87 -1.91 -11.73 10.03
N ALA A 88 -0.60 -11.66 10.24
CA ALA A 88 0.10 -12.64 11.05
C ALA A 88 -0.43 -12.66 12.50
N ILE A 89 -0.56 -13.84 13.03
CA ILE A 89 -0.89 -14.04 14.44
C ILE A 89 0.20 -13.38 15.29
N PRO A 90 -0.13 -12.63 16.36
CA PRO A 90 0.86 -12.05 17.25
C PRO A 90 1.90 -13.09 17.68
N GLY A 91 3.17 -12.81 17.39
CA GLY A 91 4.28 -13.73 17.66
C GLY A 91 4.68 -14.64 16.48
N ALA A 92 3.99 -14.58 15.35
CA ALA A 92 4.46 -15.24 14.13
C ALA A 92 5.76 -14.58 13.64
N GLU A 93 6.70 -15.41 13.19
CA GLU A 93 7.93 -14.91 12.61
C GLU A 93 7.65 -14.33 11.22
N SER A 94 8.08 -13.09 11.00
CA SER A 94 8.06 -12.46 9.68
C SER A 94 9.00 -13.20 8.72
N THR A 95 8.61 -13.30 7.45
CA THR A 95 9.40 -13.99 6.42
C THR A 95 10.66 -13.19 6.07
N PRO A 96 11.87 -13.74 6.21
CA PRO A 96 13.08 -13.06 5.76
C PRO A 96 13.06 -12.87 4.25
N VAL A 97 13.64 -11.77 3.78
CA VAL A 97 13.78 -11.46 2.35
C VAL A 97 15.20 -11.74 1.90
N HIS A 98 15.33 -12.48 0.80
CA HIS A 98 16.60 -12.73 0.15
C HIS A 98 16.82 -11.70 -0.96
N HIS A 99 17.38 -10.54 -0.61
CA HIS A 99 17.50 -9.39 -1.52
C HIS A 99 18.23 -9.69 -2.84
N ARG A 100 19.08 -10.71 -2.88
CA ARG A 100 19.78 -11.13 -4.11
C ARG A 100 18.86 -11.79 -5.14
N ASP A 101 17.71 -12.28 -4.69
CA ASP A 101 16.72 -12.96 -5.52
C ASP A 101 15.53 -12.03 -5.87
N MET A 102 15.66 -10.71 -5.58
CA MET A 102 14.63 -9.74 -5.88
C MET A 102 14.83 -9.14 -7.28
N GLU A 103 13.89 -9.38 -8.16
CA GLU A 103 13.76 -8.65 -9.41
C GLU A 103 12.87 -7.41 -9.16
N MET A 104 13.48 -6.22 -9.14
CA MET A 104 12.79 -4.96 -8.90
C MET A 104 12.64 -4.18 -10.19
N PHE A 105 11.46 -3.64 -10.42
CA PHE A 105 11.15 -2.73 -11.51
C PHE A 105 10.45 -1.49 -10.96
N SER A 106 10.73 -0.32 -11.52
CA SER A 106 10.02 0.93 -11.27
C SER A 106 9.78 1.68 -12.59
N ALA A 107 8.64 2.33 -12.70
CA ALA A 107 8.24 3.10 -13.88
C ALA A 107 8.13 4.61 -13.58
N ASN A 108 9.05 5.12 -12.78
CA ASN A 108 9.02 6.51 -12.35
C ASN A 108 9.37 7.51 -13.47
N GLU A 109 10.10 7.06 -14.51
CA GLU A 109 10.55 7.92 -15.63
C GLU A 109 9.45 8.22 -16.65
N SER A 110 8.40 7.43 -16.72
CA SER A 110 7.31 7.55 -17.70
C SER A 110 6.13 8.41 -17.23
N GLY A 111 6.28 9.11 -16.10
CA GLY A 111 5.19 9.89 -15.49
C GLY A 111 4.20 9.04 -14.72
N VAL A 112 4.38 7.73 -14.71
CA VAL A 112 3.64 6.75 -13.91
C VAL A 112 4.53 6.34 -12.74
N ASP A 113 4.05 6.51 -11.52
CA ASP A 113 4.83 6.18 -10.32
C ASP A 113 4.34 4.84 -9.73
N PHE A 114 4.83 3.75 -10.25
CA PHE A 114 4.62 2.44 -9.66
C PHE A 114 5.89 1.61 -9.67
N GLY A 115 5.96 0.66 -8.73
CA GLY A 115 7.06 -0.27 -8.60
C GLY A 115 6.59 -1.66 -8.27
N VAL A 116 7.36 -2.64 -8.71
CA VAL A 116 7.09 -4.05 -8.43
C VAL A 116 8.36 -4.77 -8.03
N VAL A 117 8.19 -5.72 -7.11
CA VAL A 117 9.20 -6.72 -6.78
C VAL A 117 8.61 -8.08 -7.10
N LYS A 118 9.26 -8.81 -8.00
CA LYS A 118 8.88 -10.18 -8.29
C LYS A 118 9.36 -11.08 -7.16
N ILE A 119 8.41 -11.79 -6.56
CA ILE A 119 8.69 -12.68 -5.44
C ILE A 119 9.00 -14.07 -5.98
N LEU A 120 10.21 -14.52 -5.73
CA LEU A 120 10.75 -15.77 -6.29
C LEU A 120 11.03 -16.81 -5.20
N GLY A 121 11.26 -18.05 -5.61
CA GLY A 121 11.88 -19.13 -4.84
C GLY A 121 11.24 -19.39 -3.48
N LEU A 122 12.07 -19.38 -2.45
CA LEU A 122 11.68 -19.67 -1.06
C LEU A 122 10.76 -18.62 -0.48
N ASP A 123 10.95 -17.35 -0.84
CA ASP A 123 10.10 -16.25 -0.33
C ASP A 123 8.66 -16.43 -0.80
N ARG A 124 8.47 -16.80 -2.09
CA ARG A 124 7.15 -17.15 -2.64
C ARG A 124 6.50 -18.31 -1.88
N ALA A 125 7.27 -19.38 -1.65
CA ALA A 125 6.77 -20.56 -0.94
C ALA A 125 6.38 -20.22 0.52
N ASN A 126 7.18 -19.39 1.19
CA ASN A 126 6.95 -19.00 2.58
C ASN A 126 5.73 -18.08 2.71
N ILE A 127 5.61 -17.08 1.83
CA ILE A 127 4.47 -16.15 1.83
C ILE A 127 3.17 -16.90 1.53
N LEU A 128 3.15 -17.78 0.52
CA LEU A 128 1.95 -18.53 0.16
C LEU A 128 1.60 -19.64 1.16
N ARG A 129 2.57 -20.10 1.96
CA ARG A 129 2.33 -21.08 3.02
C ARG A 129 1.64 -20.47 4.23
N ASN A 130 1.83 -19.18 4.46
CA ASN A 130 1.08 -18.41 5.45
C ASN A 130 -0.27 -18.06 4.83
N ASP A 131 -1.27 -18.91 4.91
CA ASP A 131 -2.61 -18.77 4.29
C ASP A 131 -3.36 -17.45 4.61
N GLN A 132 -2.72 -16.50 5.25
CA GLN A 132 -3.30 -15.26 5.74
C GLN A 132 -3.20 -14.10 4.73
N VAL A 133 -2.05 -13.98 4.01
CA VAL A 133 -1.92 -12.99 2.94
C VAL A 133 -2.34 -13.59 1.61
N LYS A 134 -3.30 -12.95 0.97
CA LYS A 134 -3.86 -13.41 -0.31
C LYS A 134 -3.51 -12.45 -1.43
N PRO A 135 -2.87 -12.92 -2.49
CA PRO A 135 -2.61 -12.05 -3.64
C PRO A 135 -3.91 -11.62 -4.30
N MET A 136 -3.96 -10.37 -4.74
CA MET A 136 -5.05 -9.87 -5.56
C MET A 136 -5.00 -10.52 -6.94
N THR A 137 -6.07 -11.23 -7.30
CA THR A 137 -6.21 -11.92 -8.59
C THR A 137 -6.96 -11.03 -9.60
N GLU A 138 -7.02 -11.47 -10.86
CA GLU A 138 -7.76 -10.77 -11.92
C GLU A 138 -9.21 -10.43 -11.56
N GLN A 139 -9.86 -11.22 -10.73
CA GLN A 139 -11.23 -10.98 -10.28
C GLN A 139 -11.37 -9.67 -9.50
N VAL A 140 -10.30 -9.23 -8.84
CA VAL A 140 -10.28 -8.01 -8.02
C VAL A 140 -9.95 -6.75 -8.83
N TRP A 141 -9.19 -6.87 -9.92
CA TRP A 141 -8.69 -5.69 -10.65
C TRP A 141 -9.14 -5.59 -12.11
N LYS A 142 -9.59 -6.69 -12.73
CA LYS A 142 -9.99 -6.68 -14.13
C LYS A 142 -11.26 -5.85 -14.36
N ASN A 143 -11.24 -5.02 -15.40
CA ASN A 143 -12.35 -4.14 -15.79
C ASN A 143 -12.82 -3.16 -14.69
N VAL A 144 -12.00 -2.85 -13.72
CA VAL A 144 -12.32 -1.90 -12.65
C VAL A 144 -12.69 -0.51 -13.18
N HIS A 145 -12.11 -0.11 -14.31
CA HIS A 145 -12.37 1.19 -14.96
C HIS A 145 -13.82 1.31 -15.50
N LEU A 146 -14.53 0.20 -15.64
CA LEU A 146 -15.94 0.17 -16.06
C LEU A 146 -16.91 0.24 -14.87
N ALA A 147 -16.41 0.13 -13.65
CA ALA A 147 -17.22 0.19 -12.45
C ALA A 147 -17.70 1.62 -12.17
N GLN A 148 -18.88 1.75 -11.58
CA GLN A 148 -19.38 3.01 -11.01
C GLN A 148 -19.37 2.85 -9.48
N PRO A 149 -18.26 3.14 -8.82
CA PRO A 149 -18.14 2.92 -7.39
C PRO A 149 -18.95 3.95 -6.59
N GLU A 150 -19.44 3.51 -5.43
CA GLU A 150 -20.10 4.39 -4.46
C GLU A 150 -19.05 5.20 -3.67
N GLY A 151 -17.83 4.68 -3.52
CA GLY A 151 -16.74 5.33 -2.83
C GLY A 151 -15.43 4.61 -3.06
N TYR A 152 -14.36 5.19 -2.49
CA TYR A 152 -13.02 4.64 -2.55
C TYR A 152 -12.41 4.59 -1.17
N TYR A 153 -11.42 3.69 -1.00
CA TYR A 153 -10.63 3.60 0.22
C TYR A 153 -9.15 3.45 -0.12
N VAL A 154 -8.34 4.26 0.53
CA VAL A 154 -6.89 4.09 0.50
C VAL A 154 -6.42 3.42 1.78
N LEU A 155 -5.53 2.44 1.65
CA LEU A 155 -4.97 1.71 2.77
C LEU A 155 -3.46 1.88 2.82
N GLY A 156 -2.93 1.89 4.04
CA GLY A 156 -1.50 1.94 4.27
C GLY A 156 -1.14 2.22 5.72
N TYR A 157 0.13 2.36 5.97
CA TYR A 157 0.68 2.65 7.29
C TYR A 157 1.19 4.08 7.34
N PRO A 158 0.41 5.03 7.88
CA PRO A 158 0.90 6.39 8.12
C PRO A 158 2.14 6.34 9.01
N LYS A 159 3.19 7.04 8.63
CA LYS A 159 4.45 7.08 9.40
C LYS A 159 4.23 7.54 10.84
N GLU A 160 3.29 8.47 11.06
CA GLU A 160 2.94 8.98 12.38
C GLU A 160 2.26 7.94 13.30
N TRP A 161 1.68 6.87 12.72
CA TRP A 161 1.04 5.77 13.45
C TRP A 161 1.95 4.54 13.57
N GLY A 162 3.18 4.63 13.07
CA GLY A 162 4.16 3.58 13.15
C GLY A 162 5.05 3.74 14.37
N GLU A 163 5.11 2.74 15.24
CA GLU A 163 6.10 2.64 16.31
C GLU A 163 6.99 1.44 16.05
N LEU A 164 8.27 1.72 15.89
CA LEU A 164 9.28 0.68 15.89
C LEU A 164 9.84 0.57 17.30
N SER A 165 9.59 -0.52 17.97
CA SER A 165 10.20 -0.80 19.26
C SER A 165 11.24 -1.90 19.16
N GLU A 166 12.44 -1.64 19.67
CA GLU A 166 13.51 -2.61 19.80
C GLU A 166 13.66 -3.01 21.26
N LYS A 167 13.54 -4.29 21.54
CA LYS A 167 13.84 -4.85 22.86
C LYS A 167 15.07 -5.75 22.75
N ARG A 168 16.14 -5.37 23.39
CA ARG A 168 17.33 -6.22 23.50
C ARG A 168 17.04 -7.37 24.46
N ILE A 169 17.07 -8.61 23.96
CA ILE A 169 16.82 -9.80 24.77
C ILE A 169 18.14 -10.38 25.32
N SER A 170 19.20 -10.30 24.52
CA SER A 170 20.55 -10.73 24.89
C SER A 170 21.60 -9.93 24.09
N GLU A 171 22.90 -10.15 24.36
CA GLU A 171 23.96 -9.48 23.61
C GLU A 171 23.87 -9.66 22.08
N ASN A 172 23.29 -10.80 21.64
CA ASN A 172 23.18 -11.16 20.23
C ASN A 172 21.74 -11.25 19.72
N GLN A 173 20.74 -10.92 20.55
CA GLN A 173 19.33 -10.99 20.16
C GLN A 173 18.62 -9.68 20.46
N VAL A 174 18.11 -9.07 19.41
CA VAL A 174 17.24 -7.90 19.49
C VAL A 174 15.88 -8.32 18.94
N LEU A 175 14.85 -8.20 19.76
CA LEU A 175 13.49 -8.31 19.32
C LEU A 175 13.06 -6.95 18.75
N CYS A 176 12.82 -6.89 17.45
CA CYS A 176 12.17 -5.75 16.85
C CYS A 176 10.68 -6.06 16.77
N SER A 177 9.86 -5.25 17.40
CA SER A 177 8.43 -5.25 17.17
C SER A 177 8.07 -3.97 16.45
N PHE A 178 7.38 -4.12 15.33
CA PHE A 178 6.79 -3.01 14.61
C PHE A 178 5.31 -2.98 14.96
N GLY A 179 4.91 -1.93 15.68
CA GLY A 179 3.52 -1.59 15.88
C GLY A 179 3.15 -0.52 14.86
N ALA A 180 2.32 -0.85 13.90
CA ALA A 180 1.73 0.17 13.04
C ALA A 180 0.23 -0.03 12.99
N ASN A 181 -0.49 1.04 13.18
CA ASN A 181 -1.92 1.03 12.97
C ASN A 181 -2.21 1.23 11.48
N LEU A 182 -2.93 0.28 10.90
CA LEU A 182 -3.40 0.40 9.53
C LEU A 182 -4.43 1.53 9.43
N ALA A 183 -4.20 2.45 8.52
CA ALA A 183 -5.21 3.42 8.11
C ALA A 183 -6.00 2.87 6.92
N CYS A 184 -7.33 2.90 7.05
CA CYS A 184 -8.28 2.67 5.97
C CYS A 184 -9.13 3.94 5.86
N LEU A 185 -8.84 4.77 4.86
CA LEU A 185 -9.39 6.12 4.76
C LEU A 185 -10.37 6.21 3.60
N PRO A 186 -11.59 6.72 3.83
CA PRO A 186 -12.56 6.97 2.77
C PRO A 186 -12.09 8.11 1.88
N VAL A 187 -12.25 7.94 0.58
CA VAL A 187 -11.80 8.89 -0.44
C VAL A 187 -12.93 9.17 -1.42
N SER A 188 -13.20 10.44 -1.65
CA SER A 188 -14.11 10.89 -2.70
C SER A 188 -13.33 11.32 -3.92
N ARG A 189 -13.68 10.80 -5.09
CA ARG A 189 -13.06 11.22 -6.34
C ARG A 189 -13.33 12.70 -6.61
N ILE A 190 -12.31 13.42 -7.02
CA ILE A 190 -12.43 14.81 -7.46
C ILE A 190 -12.00 14.93 -8.92
N GLU A 191 -12.51 15.95 -9.60
CA GLU A 191 -12.14 16.21 -10.97
C GLU A 191 -10.71 16.74 -11.06
N TYR A 192 -10.05 16.39 -12.18
CA TYR A 192 -8.76 16.93 -12.55
C TYR A 192 -8.87 18.44 -12.78
N ARG A 193 -8.02 19.24 -12.10
CA ARG A 193 -8.10 20.71 -12.14
C ARG A 193 -7.40 21.36 -13.34
N GLY A 194 -6.79 20.56 -14.21
CA GLY A 194 -5.95 21.04 -15.31
C GLY A 194 -4.47 21.05 -14.95
N ALA A 195 -3.63 20.98 -15.99
CA ALA A 195 -2.19 21.03 -15.81
C ALA A 195 -1.77 22.46 -15.42
N ASP A 196 -1.08 22.58 -14.30
CA ASP A 196 -0.33 23.76 -13.92
C ASP A 196 1.16 23.43 -14.09
N PRO A 197 1.90 24.12 -15.00
CA PRO A 197 3.32 23.87 -15.20
C PRO A 197 4.18 24.07 -13.94
N THR A 198 3.65 24.81 -12.96
CA THR A 198 4.32 25.07 -11.68
C THR A 198 3.92 24.08 -10.58
N ASP A 199 2.97 23.20 -10.86
CA ASP A 199 2.43 22.26 -9.89
C ASP A 199 2.42 20.82 -10.44
N GLU A 200 3.49 20.10 -10.17
CA GLU A 200 3.67 18.71 -10.61
C GLU A 200 2.61 17.75 -10.08
N PHE A 201 1.89 18.10 -9.02
CA PHE A 201 0.82 17.28 -8.47
C PHE A 201 -0.33 17.12 -9.47
N TRP A 202 -0.66 18.17 -10.23
CA TRP A 202 -1.76 18.21 -11.20
C TRP A 202 -1.31 18.03 -12.65
N ASN A 203 -0.20 17.36 -12.91
CA ASN A 203 0.37 17.26 -14.26
C ASN A 203 -0.14 16.08 -15.09
N ASP A 204 -1.00 15.21 -14.54
CA ASP A 204 -1.42 13.99 -15.21
C ASP A 204 -2.95 13.83 -15.21
N PRO A 205 -3.62 14.07 -16.36
CA PRO A 205 -5.07 13.97 -16.47
C PRO A 205 -5.60 12.54 -16.34
N GLU A 206 -4.75 11.52 -16.48
CA GLU A 206 -5.15 10.12 -16.39
C GLU A 206 -5.01 9.55 -14.98
N ALA A 207 -4.31 10.28 -14.10
CA ALA A 207 -4.22 9.89 -12.70
C ALA A 207 -5.58 10.01 -11.98
N PHE A 208 -5.72 9.24 -10.91
CA PHE A 208 -6.85 9.42 -10.01
C PHE A 208 -6.49 10.50 -8.99
N TYR A 209 -7.43 11.43 -8.79
CA TYR A 209 -7.37 12.43 -7.71
C TYR A 209 -8.53 12.21 -6.77
N GLY A 210 -8.24 12.18 -5.48
CA GLY A 210 -9.28 11.94 -4.48
C GLY A 210 -9.03 12.68 -3.18
N GLN A 211 -10.09 13.27 -2.65
CA GLN A 211 -10.08 13.92 -1.36
C GLN A 211 -10.34 12.92 -0.26
N ILE A 212 -9.48 12.89 0.76
CA ILE A 212 -9.72 12.09 1.96
C ILE A 212 -10.88 12.73 2.73
N MET A 213 -11.94 11.96 2.89
CA MET A 213 -13.15 12.39 3.59
C MET A 213 -13.00 12.18 5.10
N PRO A 214 -13.51 13.08 5.93
CA PRO A 214 -13.59 12.84 7.37
C PRO A 214 -14.55 11.66 7.65
N PHE A 215 -14.32 10.94 8.74
CA PHE A 215 -15.34 10.02 9.24
C PHE A 215 -16.54 10.79 9.73
N VAL A 216 -17.73 10.28 9.42
CA VAL A 216 -18.98 10.96 9.81
C VAL A 216 -19.23 10.84 11.31
N ASP A 217 -18.86 9.68 11.87
CA ASP A 217 -19.15 9.33 13.28
C ASP A 217 -18.01 9.66 14.26
N VAL A 218 -16.74 9.68 13.78
CA VAL A 218 -15.56 9.92 14.63
C VAL A 218 -14.45 10.70 13.89
N PRO A 219 -14.64 12.00 13.64
CA PRO A 219 -13.75 12.78 12.78
C PRO A 219 -12.29 12.89 13.28
N TRP A 220 -12.05 12.68 14.57
CA TRP A 220 -10.71 12.77 15.19
C TRP A 220 -9.86 11.50 15.07
N HIS A 221 -10.39 10.43 14.46
CA HIS A 221 -9.70 9.13 14.33
C HIS A 221 -8.91 8.98 13.03
N GLN A 222 -8.63 10.07 12.34
CA GLN A 222 -7.86 10.03 11.10
C GLN A 222 -6.44 10.54 11.32
N PRO A 223 -5.46 10.01 10.58
CA PRO A 223 -4.11 10.55 10.59
C PRO A 223 -4.10 11.99 10.06
N GLU A 224 -3.25 12.83 10.62
CA GLU A 224 -3.02 14.18 10.13
C GLU A 224 -2.26 14.14 8.80
N SER A 225 -1.44 13.12 8.61
CA SER A 225 -0.64 12.89 7.41
C SER A 225 -0.73 11.45 6.92
N VAL A 226 -0.76 11.27 5.61
CA VAL A 226 -0.68 9.94 4.96
C VAL A 226 0.73 9.62 4.44
N VAL A 227 1.73 10.36 4.87
CA VAL A 227 3.15 10.04 4.60
C VAL A 227 3.44 8.64 5.12
N GLY A 228 4.05 7.78 4.28
CA GLY A 228 4.28 6.37 4.57
C GLY A 228 3.25 5.42 3.96
N MET A 229 2.12 5.95 3.49
CA MET A 229 1.11 5.14 2.78
C MET A 229 1.39 4.98 1.29
N SER A 230 2.43 5.61 0.74
CA SER A 230 2.84 5.47 -0.67
C SER A 230 3.02 3.99 -1.03
N GLY A 231 2.42 3.59 -2.13
CA GLY A 231 2.36 2.18 -2.54
C GLY A 231 1.16 1.42 -1.98
N GLY A 232 0.38 2.03 -1.11
CA GLY A 232 -0.85 1.44 -0.59
C GLY A 232 -1.93 1.30 -1.67
N PRO A 233 -2.73 0.22 -1.61
CA PRO A 233 -3.80 0.01 -2.57
C PRO A 233 -4.92 1.02 -2.38
N LEU A 234 -5.46 1.48 -3.51
CA LEU A 234 -6.71 2.22 -3.58
C LEU A 234 -7.81 1.28 -4.07
N PHE A 235 -8.78 1.01 -3.22
CA PHE A 235 -9.93 0.18 -3.56
C PHE A 235 -11.13 1.05 -3.92
N SER A 236 -11.89 0.61 -4.91
CA SER A 236 -13.26 1.07 -5.15
C SER A 236 -14.24 0.08 -4.53
N ILE A 237 -15.37 0.59 -4.04
CA ILE A 237 -16.46 -0.22 -3.51
C ILE A 237 -17.73 0.01 -4.30
N GLU A 238 -18.49 -1.04 -4.46
CA GLU A 238 -19.82 -1.04 -5.09
C GLU A 238 -20.74 -1.98 -4.32
N ARG A 239 -22.04 -1.73 -4.36
CA ARG A 239 -23.04 -2.69 -3.93
C ARG A 239 -23.62 -3.40 -5.13
N ASP A 240 -23.67 -4.72 -5.08
CA ASP A 240 -24.34 -5.50 -6.10
C ASP A 240 -25.86 -5.42 -5.96
N ILE A 241 -26.58 -6.08 -6.90
CA ILE A 241 -28.05 -6.13 -6.90
C ILE A 241 -28.64 -6.72 -5.62
N ASN A 242 -27.87 -7.54 -4.91
CA ASN A 242 -28.25 -8.12 -3.61
C ASN A 242 -27.81 -7.23 -2.43
N ARG A 243 -27.30 -6.03 -2.69
CA ARG A 243 -26.72 -5.09 -1.73
C ARG A 243 -25.49 -5.63 -0.98
N GLN A 244 -24.80 -6.62 -1.53
CA GLN A 244 -23.54 -7.11 -1.00
C GLN A 244 -22.43 -6.16 -1.45
N ILE A 245 -21.55 -5.83 -0.51
CA ILE A 245 -20.37 -4.99 -0.80
C ILE A 245 -19.38 -5.81 -1.62
N ARG A 246 -19.00 -5.26 -2.75
CA ARG A 246 -17.90 -5.73 -3.58
C ARG A 246 -16.82 -4.67 -3.61
N TYR A 247 -15.60 -5.11 -3.65
CA TYR A 247 -14.45 -4.22 -3.79
C TYR A 247 -13.58 -4.61 -4.98
N ARG A 248 -12.90 -3.62 -5.52
CA ARG A 248 -11.94 -3.81 -6.61
C ARG A 248 -10.70 -2.96 -6.36
N LEU A 249 -9.54 -3.48 -6.73
CA LEU A 249 -8.33 -2.69 -6.76
C LEU A 249 -8.44 -1.67 -7.90
N PHE A 250 -8.55 -0.42 -7.54
CA PHE A 250 -8.65 0.69 -8.49
C PHE A 250 -7.28 1.23 -8.90
N GLY A 251 -6.34 1.30 -7.95
CA GLY A 251 -5.01 1.87 -8.19
C GLY A 251 -4.08 1.78 -7.00
N ILE A 252 -3.00 2.54 -7.07
CA ILE A 252 -1.93 2.62 -6.07
C ILE A 252 -1.76 4.07 -5.64
N GLN A 253 -1.79 4.35 -4.35
CA GLN A 253 -1.53 5.67 -3.82
C GLN A 253 -0.06 6.07 -4.09
N ARG A 254 0.12 7.24 -4.66
CA ARG A 254 1.40 7.75 -5.14
C ARG A 254 1.89 8.95 -4.33
N SER A 255 1.08 9.98 -4.27
CA SER A 255 1.45 11.24 -3.66
C SER A 255 0.27 11.86 -2.89
N TRP A 256 0.59 12.86 -2.10
CA TRP A 256 -0.31 13.46 -1.14
C TRP A 256 -0.08 14.97 -1.03
N ARG A 257 -1.17 15.73 -1.03
CA ARG A 257 -1.19 17.16 -0.75
C ARG A 257 -1.90 17.41 0.59
N GLN A 258 -1.12 17.69 1.60
CA GLN A 258 -1.58 17.72 2.99
C GLN A 258 -2.60 18.83 3.27
N ASP A 259 -2.33 20.03 2.78
CA ASP A 259 -3.17 21.23 2.99
C ASP A 259 -4.57 21.07 2.41
N GLU A 260 -4.71 20.38 1.29
CA GLU A 260 -6.00 20.11 0.65
C GLU A 260 -6.58 18.73 1.00
N ARG A 261 -5.84 17.88 1.71
CA ARG A 261 -6.18 16.47 1.99
C ARG A 261 -6.47 15.67 0.73
N ILE A 262 -5.70 15.89 -0.32
CA ILE A 262 -5.89 15.24 -1.62
C ILE A 262 -4.80 14.20 -1.84
N ILE A 263 -5.17 12.98 -2.22
CA ILE A 263 -4.26 11.97 -2.72
C ILE A 263 -4.28 11.94 -4.25
N ARG A 264 -3.14 11.55 -4.82
CA ARG A 264 -3.02 11.15 -6.21
C ARG A 264 -2.67 9.68 -6.26
N ALA A 265 -3.33 8.93 -7.14
CA ALA A 265 -3.09 7.50 -7.31
C ALA A 265 -2.94 7.13 -8.79
N GLU A 266 -2.14 6.11 -9.05
CA GLU A 266 -2.02 5.50 -10.38
C GLU A 266 -3.11 4.45 -10.58
N PRO A 267 -3.98 4.57 -11.58
CA PRO A 267 -4.98 3.58 -11.88
C PRO A 267 -4.36 2.25 -12.32
N ILE A 268 -4.92 1.14 -11.83
CA ILE A 268 -4.35 -0.20 -12.06
C ILE A 268 -4.28 -0.58 -13.54
N HIS A 269 -5.22 -0.09 -14.37
CA HIS A 269 -5.22 -0.41 -15.80
C HIS A 269 -4.00 0.16 -16.54
N ARG A 270 -3.48 1.33 -16.11
CA ARG A 270 -2.24 1.90 -16.66
C ARG A 270 -1.03 1.04 -16.31
N ILE A 271 -0.99 0.58 -15.04
CA ILE A 271 0.07 -0.30 -14.56
C ILE A 271 0.08 -1.61 -15.34
N ILE A 272 -1.09 -2.21 -15.54
CA ILE A 272 -1.22 -3.43 -16.34
C ILE A 272 -0.79 -3.19 -17.80
N GLY A 273 -1.13 -2.03 -18.37
CA GLY A 273 -0.67 -1.63 -19.71
C GLY A 273 0.86 -1.72 -19.84
N ILE A 274 1.57 -1.10 -18.91
CA ILE A 274 3.06 -1.09 -18.92
C ILE A 274 3.63 -2.51 -18.68
N MET A 275 3.02 -3.31 -17.81
CA MET A 275 3.49 -4.69 -17.56
C MET A 275 3.24 -5.66 -18.74
N THR A 276 2.48 -5.26 -19.74
CA THR A 276 2.19 -6.08 -20.94
C THR A 276 3.10 -5.77 -22.13
N GLU A 277 3.76 -4.63 -22.14
CA GLU A 277 4.77 -4.23 -23.12
C GLU A 277 6.12 -4.90 -22.85
#